data_86b52d596fd949e10ef1e2a9aa24d0c9
#
_entry.id   86b52d596fd949e10ef1e2a9aa24d0c9
#
_cell.length_a   1.000
_cell.length_b   1.000
_cell.length_c   1.000
_cell.angle_alpha   90.00
_cell.angle_beta   90.00
_cell.angle_gamma   90.00
#
_symmetry.space_group_name_H-M   'P 1'
#
loop_
_entity.id
_entity.type
_entity.pdbx_description
1 polymer ?
#
loop_
_entity_poly.entity_id
_entity_poly.type
_entity_poly.pdbx_seq_one_letter_code
_entity_poly.pdbx_strand_id
1 'polypeptide(L)'
;IKSFAFPVDTERFQPNNSQRTEVFLYHKRRHPNELEQVKYFLKSRQIDYHIFDYVQRYHEENYINILQKAKYGIILDAHESQGFAIEEALSYNVPLLVWNTRFMSQEHGGRYENIPCSSIGYWDERCGEYFYDADQLESTYNTLLSTLESYQPRQHRLENLSVEPCFQRLN
;
A
#
# COMPACT_ATOMS: atom_id res chain seq x y z
N ILE A 1 0.65 -25.09 -11.72
CA ILE A 1 0.14 -23.74 -12.09
C ILE A 1 1.26 -22.77 -11.78
N LYS A 2 1.77 -22.03 -12.79
CA LYS A 2 2.70 -20.94 -12.56
C LYS A 2 1.89 -19.71 -12.17
N SER A 3 2.19 -19.08 -11.05
CA SER A 3 1.67 -17.76 -10.68
C SER A 3 2.34 -16.71 -11.58
N PHE A 4 1.54 -15.80 -12.13
CA PHE A 4 2.02 -14.73 -12.98
C PHE A 4 1.51 -13.38 -12.45
N ALA A 5 2.43 -12.45 -12.21
CA ALA A 5 2.10 -11.09 -11.87
C ALA A 5 1.86 -10.26 -13.13
N PHE A 6 0.79 -9.46 -13.15
CA PHE A 6 0.62 -8.44 -14.18
C PHE A 6 1.64 -7.33 -13.99
N PRO A 7 2.26 -6.83 -15.07
CA PRO A 7 3.17 -5.72 -14.95
C PRO A 7 2.46 -4.43 -14.53
N VAL A 8 3.14 -3.61 -13.76
CA VAL A 8 2.72 -2.24 -13.51
C VAL A 8 3.40 -1.31 -14.55
N ASP A 9 2.65 -0.32 -15.04
CA ASP A 9 3.18 0.68 -15.98
C ASP A 9 4.09 1.68 -15.24
N THR A 10 5.34 1.31 -15.06
CA THR A 10 6.35 2.12 -14.36
C THR A 10 6.76 3.38 -15.12
N GLU A 11 6.44 3.49 -16.41
CA GLU A 11 6.64 4.71 -17.21
C GLU A 11 5.54 5.73 -16.93
N ARG A 12 4.30 5.27 -16.84
CA ARG A 12 3.16 6.12 -16.45
C ARG A 12 3.23 6.52 -14.97
N PHE A 13 3.51 5.55 -14.10
CA PHE A 13 3.56 5.74 -12.65
C PHE A 13 5.01 5.96 -12.19
N GLN A 14 5.49 7.18 -12.35
CA GLN A 14 6.85 7.54 -11.98
C GLN A 14 6.90 8.82 -11.14
N PRO A 15 7.84 8.90 -10.18
CA PRO A 15 7.99 10.09 -9.35
C PRO A 15 8.39 11.29 -10.20
N ASN A 16 7.94 12.46 -9.78
CA ASN A 16 8.38 13.74 -10.29
C ASN A 16 9.28 14.44 -9.24
N ASN A 17 9.71 15.67 -9.55
CA ASN A 17 10.56 16.47 -8.66
C ASN A 17 9.75 17.25 -7.60
N SER A 18 8.48 16.90 -7.34
CA SER A 18 7.67 17.58 -6.35
C SER A 18 8.19 17.29 -4.93
N GLN A 19 8.12 18.32 -4.07
CA GLN A 19 8.37 18.11 -2.65
C GLN A 19 7.33 17.14 -2.07
N ARG A 20 7.79 16.16 -1.31
CA ARG A 20 6.95 15.16 -0.67
C ARG A 20 6.51 15.66 0.70
N THR A 21 5.25 16.06 0.80
CA THR A 21 4.64 16.61 2.03
C THR A 21 3.41 15.88 2.48
N GLU A 22 2.75 15.18 1.55
CA GLU A 22 1.45 14.58 1.78
C GLU A 22 1.54 13.19 2.43
N VAL A 23 0.48 12.82 3.14
CA VAL A 23 0.26 11.46 3.65
C VAL A 23 -1.08 10.99 3.12
N PHE A 24 -1.20 9.74 2.73
CA PHE A 24 -2.50 9.19 2.36
C PHE A 24 -2.85 7.94 3.16
N LEU A 25 -4.15 7.72 3.31
CA LEU A 25 -4.75 6.54 3.90
C LEU A 25 -5.65 5.89 2.85
N TYR A 26 -5.30 4.67 2.43
CA TYR A 26 -6.09 3.86 1.52
C TYR A 26 -6.89 2.83 2.31
N HIS A 27 -8.20 2.79 2.11
CA HIS A 27 -9.10 1.87 2.79
C HIS A 27 -9.90 1.05 1.78
N LYS A 28 -9.84 -0.29 1.91
CA LYS A 28 -10.58 -1.20 1.06
C LYS A 28 -11.04 -2.42 1.85
N ARG A 29 -12.35 -2.49 2.11
CA ARG A 29 -13.01 -3.66 2.70
C ARG A 29 -12.41 -4.17 4.02
N ARG A 30 -11.76 -3.31 4.80
CA ARG A 30 -11.38 -3.60 6.18
C ARG A 30 -12.50 -3.15 7.12
N HIS A 31 -12.48 -3.72 8.34
CA HIS A 31 -13.50 -3.40 9.32
C HIS A 31 -13.47 -1.90 9.67
N PRO A 32 -14.64 -1.21 9.77
CA PRO A 32 -14.68 0.22 10.08
C PRO A 32 -13.94 0.60 11.38
N ASN A 33 -13.94 -0.27 12.40
CA ASN A 33 -13.20 -0.01 13.64
C ASN A 33 -11.68 0.09 13.42
N GLU A 34 -11.11 -0.67 12.50
CA GLU A 34 -9.68 -0.59 12.16
C GLU A 34 -9.37 0.75 11.49
N LEU A 35 -10.26 1.19 10.59
CA LEU A 35 -10.17 2.51 9.97
C LEU A 35 -10.19 3.62 11.03
N GLU A 36 -11.14 3.56 11.97
CA GLU A 36 -11.24 4.57 13.04
C GLU A 36 -10.03 4.55 13.98
N GLN A 37 -9.44 3.40 14.25
CA GLN A 37 -8.20 3.31 15.03
C GLN A 37 -7.05 4.04 14.34
N VAL A 38 -6.87 3.84 13.03
CA VAL A 38 -5.82 4.54 12.26
C VAL A 38 -6.10 6.04 12.18
N LYS A 39 -7.35 6.44 11.96
CA LYS A 39 -7.73 7.87 11.98
C LYS A 39 -7.45 8.52 13.33
N TYR A 40 -7.81 7.86 14.43
CA TYR A 40 -7.51 8.33 15.78
C TYR A 40 -6.00 8.47 16.02
N PHE A 41 -5.24 7.47 15.61
CA PHE A 41 -3.78 7.45 15.69
C PHE A 41 -3.16 8.66 14.96
N LEU A 42 -3.56 8.90 13.70
CA LEU A 42 -3.07 10.04 12.90
C LEU A 42 -3.45 11.39 13.54
N LYS A 43 -4.71 11.51 13.96
CA LYS A 43 -5.22 12.72 14.63
C LYS A 43 -4.46 13.02 15.93
N SER A 44 -4.18 12.02 16.75
CA SER A 44 -3.44 12.19 18.01
C SER A 44 -2.02 12.71 17.81
N ARG A 45 -1.46 12.51 16.61
CA ARG A 45 -0.14 12.98 16.19
C ARG A 45 -0.17 14.24 15.33
N GLN A 46 -1.36 14.83 15.13
CA GLN A 46 -1.56 16.03 14.30
C GLN A 46 -1.05 15.83 12.86
N ILE A 47 -1.27 14.62 12.31
CA ILE A 47 -0.91 14.29 10.95
C ILE A 47 -2.11 14.50 10.04
N ASP A 48 -1.99 15.44 9.10
CA ASP A 48 -2.94 15.62 8.01
C ASP A 48 -2.76 14.52 6.97
N TYR A 49 -3.88 14.02 6.43
CA TYR A 49 -3.86 12.96 5.44
C TYR A 49 -5.04 13.03 4.47
N HIS A 50 -4.86 12.49 3.28
CA HIS A 50 -5.90 12.27 2.29
C HIS A 50 -6.42 10.84 2.40
N ILE A 51 -7.74 10.68 2.45
CA ILE A 51 -8.35 9.34 2.49
C ILE A 51 -8.86 8.93 1.12
N PHE A 52 -8.51 7.71 0.71
CA PHE A 52 -9.04 7.03 -0.47
C PHE A 52 -9.79 5.79 -0.03
N ASP A 53 -11.13 5.87 -0.04
CA ASP A 53 -11.99 4.75 0.29
C ASP A 53 -12.52 4.09 -0.99
N TYR A 54 -12.15 2.85 -1.21
CA TYR A 54 -12.52 2.08 -2.40
C TYR A 54 -14.05 1.94 -2.55
N VAL A 55 -14.78 1.80 -1.45
CA VAL A 55 -16.24 1.62 -1.46
C VAL A 55 -16.96 2.93 -1.83
N GLN A 56 -16.44 4.06 -1.39
CA GLN A 56 -16.99 5.38 -1.70
C GLN A 56 -16.62 5.88 -3.10
N ARG A 57 -15.75 5.15 -3.79
CA ARG A 57 -15.16 5.52 -5.08
C ARG A 57 -14.42 6.86 -5.03
N TYR A 58 -13.25 6.88 -5.54
CA TYR A 58 -12.45 8.10 -5.71
C TYR A 58 -12.03 8.24 -7.17
N HIS A 59 -11.70 9.47 -7.59
CA HIS A 59 -11.15 9.70 -8.91
C HIS A 59 -9.68 9.30 -8.94
N GLU A 60 -9.30 8.44 -9.90
CA GLU A 60 -7.92 7.97 -10.08
C GLU A 60 -6.93 9.12 -10.17
N GLU A 61 -7.30 10.21 -10.87
CA GLU A 61 -6.46 11.41 -10.99
C GLU A 61 -6.11 12.05 -9.64
N ASN A 62 -7.07 12.07 -8.69
CA ASN A 62 -6.82 12.58 -7.34
C ASN A 62 -5.81 11.70 -6.59
N TYR A 63 -5.92 10.38 -6.75
CA TYR A 63 -4.98 9.43 -6.16
C TYR A 63 -3.57 9.66 -6.74
N ILE A 64 -3.43 9.71 -8.05
CA ILE A 64 -2.17 9.98 -8.74
C ILE A 64 -1.55 11.31 -8.29
N ASN A 65 -2.35 12.39 -8.20
CA ASN A 65 -1.88 13.70 -7.75
C ASN A 65 -1.31 13.67 -6.33
N ILE A 66 -1.91 12.88 -5.43
CA ILE A 66 -1.40 12.73 -4.07
C ILE A 66 -0.15 11.85 -4.06
N LEU A 67 -0.10 10.74 -4.82
CA LEU A 67 1.08 9.89 -4.90
C LEU A 67 2.35 10.65 -5.32
N GLN A 68 2.23 11.62 -6.20
CA GLN A 68 3.35 12.47 -6.63
C GLN A 68 3.97 13.30 -5.49
N LYS A 69 3.20 13.57 -4.44
CA LYS A 69 3.58 14.41 -3.30
C LYS A 69 3.65 13.64 -1.98
N ALA A 70 3.32 12.35 -1.99
CA ALA A 70 3.25 11.56 -0.78
C ALA A 70 4.64 11.26 -0.20
N LYS A 71 4.80 11.49 1.10
CA LYS A 71 5.96 11.05 1.88
C LYS A 71 5.89 9.55 2.15
N TYR A 72 4.69 9.08 2.51
CA TYR A 72 4.35 7.68 2.74
C TYR A 72 2.84 7.50 2.65
N GLY A 73 2.41 6.27 2.51
CA GLY A 73 1.00 5.89 2.56
C GLY A 73 0.72 4.89 3.67
N ILE A 74 -0.53 4.87 4.15
CA ILE A 74 -1.03 3.86 5.07
C ILE A 74 -2.10 3.04 4.35
N ILE A 75 -1.96 1.72 4.36
CA ILE A 75 -2.84 0.80 3.63
C ILE A 75 -3.63 -0.05 4.62
N LEU A 76 -4.95 0.02 4.51
CA LEU A 76 -5.91 -0.89 5.13
C LEU A 76 -6.67 -1.60 4.02
N ASP A 77 -6.12 -2.71 3.52
CA ASP A 77 -6.75 -3.54 2.50
C ASP A 77 -7.06 -4.93 3.04
N ALA A 78 -8.11 -5.57 2.54
CA ALA A 78 -8.54 -6.88 3.03
C ALA A 78 -7.61 -7.99 2.50
N HIS A 79 -7.60 -8.19 1.20
CA HIS A 79 -6.68 -9.11 0.50
C HIS A 79 -6.61 -8.74 -0.97
N GLU A 80 -5.49 -9.02 -1.58
CA GLU A 80 -5.26 -8.69 -2.98
C GLU A 80 -4.64 -9.85 -3.75
N SER A 81 -5.07 -10.02 -4.98
CA SER A 81 -4.39 -10.89 -5.94
C SER A 81 -3.23 -10.19 -6.61
N GLN A 82 -3.35 -8.89 -6.88
CA GLN A 82 -2.33 -8.03 -7.48
C GLN A 82 -2.12 -6.75 -6.65
N GLY A 83 -3.20 -6.01 -6.31
CA GLY A 83 -3.12 -4.78 -5.52
C GLY A 83 -2.66 -3.58 -6.34
N PHE A 84 -3.32 -3.26 -7.46
CA PHE A 84 -2.86 -2.19 -8.35
C PHE A 84 -2.64 -0.85 -7.65
N ALA A 85 -3.51 -0.41 -6.75
CA ALA A 85 -3.30 0.83 -6.01
C ALA A 85 -2.00 0.82 -5.19
N ILE A 86 -1.65 -0.32 -4.57
CA ILE A 86 -0.40 -0.51 -3.86
C ILE A 86 0.79 -0.46 -4.84
N GLU A 87 0.69 -1.18 -5.96
CA GLU A 87 1.74 -1.23 -6.98
C GLU A 87 2.03 0.15 -7.59
N GLU A 88 0.98 0.94 -7.84
CA GLU A 88 1.08 2.31 -8.31
C GLU A 88 1.80 3.20 -7.29
N ALA A 89 1.42 3.14 -6.01
CA ALA A 89 2.07 3.91 -4.96
C ALA A 89 3.57 3.58 -4.85
N LEU A 90 3.91 2.30 -4.87
CA LEU A 90 5.31 1.86 -4.82
C LEU A 90 6.09 2.27 -6.08
N SER A 91 5.41 2.34 -7.25
CA SER A 91 6.01 2.84 -8.50
C SER A 91 6.34 4.33 -8.44
N TYR A 92 5.53 5.12 -7.72
CA TYR A 92 5.85 6.50 -7.39
C TYR A 92 6.96 6.66 -6.33
N ASN A 93 7.59 5.58 -5.92
CA ASN A 93 8.59 5.55 -4.85
C ASN A 93 8.04 6.02 -3.49
N VAL A 94 6.79 5.68 -3.18
CA VAL A 94 6.14 5.99 -1.90
C VAL A 94 6.23 4.79 -0.99
N PRO A 95 6.97 4.86 0.14
CA PRO A 95 6.98 3.81 1.14
C PRO A 95 5.61 3.65 1.81
N LEU A 96 5.26 2.43 2.15
CA LEU A 96 3.95 2.12 2.71
C LEU A 96 4.05 1.52 4.11
N LEU A 97 3.10 1.92 4.97
CA LEU A 97 2.77 1.22 6.21
C LEU A 97 1.51 0.40 5.98
N VAL A 98 1.60 -0.91 6.07
CA VAL A 98 0.47 -1.78 5.73
C VAL A 98 -0.05 -2.53 6.94
N TRP A 99 -1.32 -2.32 7.28
CA TRP A 99 -2.01 -3.22 8.19
C TRP A 99 -2.48 -4.45 7.40
N ASN A 100 -1.62 -5.44 7.35
CA ASN A 100 -1.79 -6.63 6.52
C ASN A 100 -2.86 -7.58 7.09
N THR A 101 -3.32 -8.51 6.27
CA THR A 101 -4.25 -9.58 6.64
C THR A 101 -3.56 -10.93 6.65
N ARG A 102 -4.08 -11.86 7.45
CA ARG A 102 -3.66 -13.27 7.47
C ARG A 102 -4.63 -14.16 6.72
N PHE A 103 -5.92 -13.81 6.71
CA PHE A 103 -7.00 -14.63 6.17
C PHE A 103 -8.03 -13.80 5.41
N MET A 104 -8.60 -14.40 4.37
CA MET A 104 -9.65 -13.77 3.55
C MET A 104 -10.92 -13.44 4.36
N SER A 105 -11.18 -14.16 5.45
CA SER A 105 -12.28 -13.89 6.39
C SER A 105 -12.19 -12.52 7.09
N GLN A 106 -11.05 -11.85 7.03
CA GLN A 106 -10.87 -10.48 7.54
C GLN A 106 -11.47 -9.41 6.59
N GLU A 107 -11.96 -9.80 5.43
CA GLU A 107 -12.69 -8.87 4.55
C GLU A 107 -14.06 -8.53 5.16
N HIS A 108 -14.27 -7.25 5.45
CA HIS A 108 -15.53 -6.75 6.00
C HIS A 108 -16.67 -6.85 4.99
N GLY A 109 -17.74 -7.53 5.38
CA GLY A 109 -18.89 -7.80 4.50
C GLY A 109 -18.67 -8.96 3.53
N GLY A 110 -17.49 -9.55 3.49
CA GLY A 110 -17.20 -10.78 2.76
C GLY A 110 -17.77 -12.02 3.46
N ARG A 111 -17.84 -13.12 2.73
CA ARG A 111 -18.27 -14.44 3.24
C ARG A 111 -17.19 -15.49 2.98
N TYR A 112 -15.94 -15.08 3.13
CA TYR A 112 -14.81 -15.97 2.92
C TYR A 112 -14.51 -16.78 4.17
N GLU A 113 -14.03 -18.01 3.98
CA GLU A 113 -13.46 -18.84 5.00
C GLU A 113 -12.05 -18.35 5.42
N ASN A 114 -11.45 -19.00 6.40
CA ASN A 114 -10.07 -18.74 6.84
C ASN A 114 -9.05 -19.24 5.81
N ILE A 115 -9.10 -18.73 4.60
CA ILE A 115 -8.13 -18.99 3.55
C ILE A 115 -6.96 -18.04 3.76
N PRO A 116 -5.71 -18.54 3.88
CA PRO A 116 -4.53 -17.69 4.03
C PRO A 116 -4.39 -16.71 2.87
N CYS A 117 -4.12 -15.46 3.19
CA CYS A 117 -3.94 -14.41 2.19
C CYS A 117 -3.03 -13.28 2.70
N SER A 118 -2.79 -12.31 1.84
CA SER A 118 -2.08 -11.07 2.16
C SER A 118 -2.66 -9.93 1.31
N SER A 119 -2.57 -8.70 1.81
CA SER A 119 -2.82 -7.50 1.00
C SER A 119 -1.58 -7.06 0.21
N ILE A 120 -0.41 -7.63 0.52
CA ILE A 120 0.89 -7.30 -0.09
C ILE A 120 1.55 -8.54 -0.70
N GLY A 121 1.05 -8.98 -1.86
CA GLY A 121 1.54 -10.20 -2.53
C GLY A 121 2.94 -10.09 -3.13
N TYR A 122 3.39 -8.89 -3.46
CA TYR A 122 4.68 -8.61 -4.10
C TYR A 122 5.46 -7.58 -3.29
N TRP A 123 6.16 -8.03 -2.26
CA TRP A 123 6.74 -7.16 -1.23
C TRP A 123 8.12 -7.62 -0.80
N ASP A 124 9.00 -6.67 -0.53
CA ASP A 124 10.22 -6.86 0.27
C ASP A 124 10.47 -5.63 1.17
N GLU A 125 11.56 -5.65 1.92
CA GLU A 125 11.94 -4.61 2.89
C GLU A 125 12.13 -3.22 2.29
N ARG A 126 12.29 -3.11 0.98
CA ARG A 126 12.40 -1.82 0.27
C ARG A 126 11.07 -1.09 0.14
N CYS A 127 9.96 -1.80 0.32
CA CYS A 127 8.61 -1.27 0.08
C CYS A 127 8.04 -0.46 1.27
N GLY A 128 8.59 -0.65 2.46
CA GLY A 128 8.09 -0.06 3.71
C GLY A 128 7.91 -1.10 4.81
N GLU A 129 6.94 -0.86 5.69
CA GLU A 129 6.69 -1.71 6.86
C GLU A 129 5.28 -2.29 6.83
N TYR A 130 5.08 -3.42 7.51
CA TYR A 130 3.75 -3.98 7.72
C TYR A 130 3.59 -4.58 9.11
N PHE A 131 2.35 -4.68 9.56
CA PHE A 131 1.95 -5.27 10.82
C PHE A 131 0.61 -5.98 10.68
N TYR A 132 0.24 -6.79 11.67
CA TYR A 132 -1.01 -7.56 11.64
C TYR A 132 -1.97 -7.20 12.76
N ASP A 133 -1.48 -6.79 13.90
CA ASP A 133 -2.26 -6.59 15.11
C ASP A 133 -2.21 -5.12 15.54
N ALA A 134 -3.32 -4.58 16.02
CA ALA A 134 -3.49 -3.16 16.31
C ALA A 134 -2.43 -2.57 17.28
N ASP A 135 -1.96 -3.38 18.23
CA ASP A 135 -0.93 -2.99 19.19
C ASP A 135 0.46 -2.76 18.57
N GLN A 136 0.67 -3.25 17.35
CA GLN A 136 1.90 -3.06 16.58
C GLN A 136 1.92 -1.73 15.79
N LEU A 137 0.78 -1.05 15.63
CA LEU A 137 0.66 0.14 14.79
C LEU A 137 1.70 1.21 15.16
N GLU A 138 1.81 1.54 16.43
CA GLU A 138 2.69 2.62 16.89
C GLU A 138 4.17 2.27 16.69
N SER A 139 4.59 1.08 17.08
CA SER A 139 5.99 0.66 16.93
C SER A 139 6.41 0.57 15.47
N THR A 140 5.55 -0.02 14.62
CA THR A 140 5.84 -0.17 13.19
C THR A 140 5.83 1.18 12.47
N TYR A 141 4.92 2.09 12.84
CA TYR A 141 4.92 3.45 12.33
C TYR A 141 6.21 4.21 12.68
N ASN A 142 6.69 4.07 13.92
CA ASN A 142 7.95 4.71 14.35
C ASN A 142 9.15 4.12 13.58
N THR A 143 9.15 2.81 13.31
CA THR A 143 10.16 2.18 12.46
C THR A 143 10.13 2.77 11.05
N LEU A 144 8.95 2.84 10.41
CA LEU A 144 8.80 3.45 9.08
C LEU A 144 9.40 4.86 9.04
N LEU A 145 9.06 5.72 10.01
CA LEU A 145 9.54 7.10 10.02
C LEU A 145 11.05 7.21 10.25
N SER A 146 11.62 6.35 11.09
CA SER A 146 13.06 6.40 11.40
C SER A 146 13.93 5.97 10.21
N THR A 147 13.38 5.19 9.28
CA THR A 147 14.08 4.66 8.10
C THR A 147 13.51 5.16 6.79
N LEU A 148 12.66 6.19 6.81
CA LEU A 148 11.84 6.63 5.67
C LEU A 148 12.66 6.87 4.40
N GLU A 149 13.80 7.51 4.52
CA GLU A 149 14.67 7.85 3.37
C GLU A 149 15.47 6.64 2.82
N SER A 150 15.47 5.52 3.51
CA SER A 150 16.18 4.31 3.08
C SER A 150 15.35 3.39 2.18
N TYR A 151 14.02 3.56 2.17
CA TYR A 151 13.17 2.73 1.33
C TYR A 151 13.33 3.03 -0.16
N GLN A 152 13.25 2.01 -0.98
CA GLN A 152 13.42 2.08 -2.44
C GLN A 152 12.32 1.28 -3.15
N PRO A 153 11.02 1.57 -2.90
CA PRO A 153 9.93 0.78 -3.43
C PRO A 153 9.88 0.79 -4.97
N ARG A 154 10.22 1.91 -5.60
CA ARG A 154 10.30 1.98 -7.06
C ARG A 154 11.37 1.04 -7.63
N GLN A 155 12.53 0.95 -6.99
CA GLN A 155 13.58 0.04 -7.44
C GLN A 155 13.09 -1.41 -7.43
N HIS A 156 12.39 -1.81 -6.35
CA HIS A 156 11.75 -3.12 -6.29
C HIS A 156 10.74 -3.33 -7.44
N ARG A 157 9.91 -2.30 -7.80
CA ARG A 157 8.95 -2.42 -8.92
C ARG A 157 9.65 -2.55 -10.27
N LEU A 158 10.67 -1.76 -10.52
CA LEU A 158 11.45 -1.83 -11.76
C LEU A 158 12.09 -3.21 -11.96
N GLU A 159 12.64 -3.80 -10.90
CA GLU A 159 13.30 -5.11 -10.95
C GLU A 159 12.34 -6.30 -11.05
N ASN A 160 11.14 -6.18 -10.48
CA ASN A 160 10.27 -7.33 -10.28
C ASN A 160 8.92 -7.26 -11.02
N LEU A 161 8.36 -6.07 -11.23
CA LEU A 161 6.99 -5.90 -11.72
C LEU A 161 6.86 -4.92 -12.88
N SER A 162 7.95 -4.40 -13.43
CA SER A 162 7.89 -3.69 -14.71
C SER A 162 7.65 -4.67 -15.86
N VAL A 163 7.36 -4.15 -17.03
CA VAL A 163 6.97 -4.94 -18.20
C VAL A 163 8.00 -6.00 -18.52
N GLU A 164 9.27 -5.64 -18.62
CA GLU A 164 10.36 -6.55 -19.03
C GLU A 164 10.55 -7.75 -18.08
N PRO A 165 10.75 -7.58 -16.75
CA PRO A 165 10.86 -8.72 -15.82
C PRO A 165 9.62 -9.63 -15.82
N CYS A 166 8.42 -9.07 -15.98
CA CYS A 166 7.21 -9.87 -16.04
C CYS A 166 7.18 -10.74 -17.30
N PHE A 167 7.55 -10.21 -18.47
CA PHE A 167 7.61 -10.99 -19.70
C PHE A 167 8.70 -12.06 -19.69
N GLN A 168 9.86 -11.78 -19.10
CA GLN A 168 10.94 -12.78 -18.96
C GLN A 168 10.52 -14.01 -18.14
N ARG A 169 9.60 -13.85 -17.17
CA ARG A 169 9.08 -14.97 -16.36
C ARG A 169 8.04 -15.82 -17.10
N LEU A 170 7.52 -15.38 -18.25
CA LEU A 170 6.59 -16.16 -19.08
C LEU A 170 7.32 -17.24 -19.90
N ASN A 171 8.57 -17.04 -20.24
CA ASN A 171 9.42 -17.96 -21.00
C ASN A 171 10.13 -18.93 -20.05
#